data_d40b947956769790a60f6c1832b80720
#
_entry.id   d40b947956769790a60f6c1832b80720
#
_cell.length_a   1.000
_cell.length_b   1.000
_cell.length_c   1.000
_cell.angle_alpha   90.00
_cell.angle_beta   90.00
_cell.angle_gamma   90.00
#
_symmetry.space_group_name_H-M   'P 1'
#
loop_
_entity.id
_entity.type
_entity.pdbx_description
1 polymer ?
#
loop_
_entity_poly.entity_id
_entity_poly.type
_entity_poly.pdbx_seq_one_letter_code
_entity_poly.pdbx_strand_id
1 'polypeptide(L)'
;MTMRARVLVHTVLILVSVVMLMPIYWVVKTSVSGENLFSYPPSIVPRDPNLFYYVEAWYTVKFVRLFTNSLAVSALVVVANLVLNSMAGYALTKHFPGKGLVVAFLLASMMIPFHATIIPAYLLTSELGLLDSKLGIALPAFSHIVCIFLFKSNFEAIPKSLIQAARLDGLSELQILTRVMLPLSKPAVATNIILSFVWSWNDFLWPLIVVRSPDQQTMPLGLVSFLASFEDTTGSLYAFCVLVALPSMLVFLLAQKDFIRGLTSGATKG
;
A
#
# COMPACT_ATOMS: atom_id res chain seq x y z
N MET A 1 1.65 19.30 -31.22
CA MET A 1 1.72 20.23 -30.08
C MET A 1 2.76 21.30 -30.40
N THR A 2 2.38 22.57 -30.37
CA THR A 2 3.33 23.68 -30.63
C THR A 2 4.39 23.78 -29.53
N MET A 3 5.57 24.32 -29.85
CA MET A 3 6.67 24.48 -28.87
C MET A 3 6.21 25.28 -27.61
N ARG A 4 5.40 26.34 -27.83
CA ARG A 4 4.82 27.13 -26.71
C ARG A 4 3.91 26.30 -25.80
N ALA A 5 3.08 25.41 -26.38
CA ALA A 5 2.21 24.54 -25.59
C ALA A 5 3.03 23.50 -24.76
N ARG A 6 4.14 23.01 -25.32
CA ARG A 6 5.06 22.11 -24.55
C ARG A 6 5.70 22.84 -23.38
N VAL A 7 6.23 24.05 -23.59
CA VAL A 7 6.83 24.87 -22.52
C VAL A 7 5.80 25.13 -21.43
N LEU A 8 4.59 25.56 -21.78
CA LEU A 8 3.53 25.82 -20.81
C LEU A 8 3.21 24.58 -19.97
N VAL A 9 3.02 23.42 -20.61
CA VAL A 9 2.73 22.16 -19.92
C VAL A 9 3.86 21.78 -18.95
N HIS A 10 5.13 21.88 -19.37
CA HIS A 10 6.26 21.56 -18.50
C HIS A 10 6.36 22.54 -17.32
N THR A 11 6.14 23.83 -17.55
CA THR A 11 6.14 24.84 -16.48
C THR A 11 5.06 24.52 -15.43
N VAL A 12 3.83 24.24 -15.88
CA VAL A 12 2.74 23.87 -14.97
C VAL A 12 3.07 22.59 -14.19
N LEU A 13 3.60 21.56 -14.89
CA LEU A 13 3.99 20.31 -14.23
C LEU A 13 5.09 20.51 -13.18
N ILE A 14 6.10 21.34 -13.46
CA ILE A 14 7.17 21.66 -12.50
C ILE A 14 6.58 22.40 -11.29
N LEU A 15 5.74 23.43 -11.51
CA LEU A 15 5.11 24.17 -10.41
C LEU A 15 4.28 23.24 -9.50
N VAL A 16 3.44 22.40 -10.10
CA VAL A 16 2.63 21.43 -9.36
C VAL A 16 3.54 20.46 -8.58
N SER A 17 4.61 19.95 -9.21
CA SER A 17 5.56 19.06 -8.56
C SER A 17 6.25 19.71 -7.36
N VAL A 18 6.68 20.97 -7.49
CA VAL A 18 7.30 21.74 -6.38
C VAL A 18 6.32 21.89 -5.22
N VAL A 19 5.06 22.26 -5.50
CA VAL A 19 4.03 22.40 -4.46
C VAL A 19 3.76 21.07 -3.76
N MET A 20 3.68 19.97 -4.52
CA MET A 20 3.46 18.62 -3.97
C MET A 20 4.64 18.10 -3.15
N LEU A 21 5.87 18.47 -3.49
CA LEU A 21 7.07 18.07 -2.76
C LEU A 21 7.35 18.94 -1.53
N MET A 22 6.75 20.12 -1.43
CA MET A 22 7.00 21.05 -0.31
C MET A 22 6.71 20.44 1.08
N PRO A 23 5.59 19.75 1.33
CA PRO A 23 5.35 19.10 2.62
C PRO A 23 6.41 18.02 2.94
N ILE A 24 6.79 17.21 1.95
CA ILE A 24 7.81 16.17 2.11
C ILE A 24 9.16 16.80 2.42
N TYR A 25 9.54 17.84 1.67
CA TYR A 25 10.74 18.60 1.93
C TYR A 25 10.77 19.14 3.37
N TRP A 26 9.63 19.68 3.85
CA TRP A 26 9.53 20.22 5.21
C TRP A 26 9.75 19.16 6.28
N VAL A 27 9.15 17.98 6.12
CA VAL A 27 9.35 16.84 7.03
C VAL A 27 10.82 16.42 7.05
N VAL A 28 11.43 16.21 5.88
CA VAL A 28 12.85 15.82 5.78
C VAL A 28 13.76 16.90 6.32
N LYS A 29 13.53 18.19 5.99
CA LYS A 29 14.28 19.31 6.50
C LYS A 29 14.25 19.37 8.03
N THR A 30 13.05 19.21 8.60
CA THR A 30 12.87 19.32 10.05
C THR A 30 13.51 18.12 10.78
N SER A 31 13.47 16.93 10.18
CA SER A 31 14.08 15.72 10.76
C SER A 31 15.60 15.76 10.88
N VAL A 32 16.26 16.61 10.12
CA VAL A 32 17.73 16.82 10.17
C VAL A 32 18.14 18.16 10.74
N SER A 33 17.20 19.05 11.07
CA SER A 33 17.52 20.36 11.68
C SER A 33 17.88 20.15 13.15
N GLY A 34 18.93 20.83 13.62
CA GLY A 34 19.27 20.92 15.03
C GLY A 34 18.25 21.74 15.84
N GLU A 35 18.72 22.47 16.80
CA GLU A 35 17.90 23.28 17.70
C GLU A 35 16.99 24.29 16.98
N ASN A 36 15.93 24.73 17.66
CA ASN A 36 14.98 25.75 17.20
C ASN A 36 14.08 25.35 16.01
N LEU A 37 13.44 24.19 16.08
CA LEU A 37 12.47 23.73 15.08
C LEU A 37 11.36 24.75 14.80
N PHE A 38 10.96 25.54 15.80
CA PHE A 38 9.90 26.55 15.77
C PHE A 38 10.42 27.99 15.73
N SER A 39 11.68 28.21 15.28
CA SER A 39 12.20 29.57 15.12
C SER A 39 11.34 30.40 14.15
N TYR A 40 11.08 31.68 14.52
CA TYR A 40 10.38 32.62 13.64
C TYR A 40 11.33 33.70 13.16
N PRO A 41 11.42 34.01 11.87
CA PRO A 41 10.78 33.31 10.76
C PRO A 41 11.36 31.88 10.56
N PRO A 42 10.54 30.90 10.07
CA PRO A 42 11.02 29.55 9.87
C PRO A 42 12.11 29.51 8.81
N SER A 43 13.22 28.83 9.09
CA SER A 43 14.29 28.71 8.12
C SER A 43 13.91 27.71 7.02
N ILE A 44 14.18 28.06 5.76
CA ILE A 44 13.97 27.16 4.62
C ILE A 44 15.06 26.10 4.56
N VAL A 45 16.28 26.41 4.99
CA VAL A 45 17.42 25.48 4.99
C VAL A 45 17.62 24.91 6.39
N PRO A 46 17.99 23.62 6.54
CA PRO A 46 18.31 23.05 7.85
C PRO A 46 19.40 23.89 8.56
N ARG A 47 19.18 24.24 9.82
CA ARG A 47 20.22 24.84 10.66
C ARG A 47 20.88 23.73 11.46
N ASP A 48 22.21 23.74 11.52
CA ASP A 48 23.02 22.73 12.22
C ASP A 48 22.60 21.27 11.91
N PRO A 49 22.66 20.88 10.61
CA PRO A 49 22.12 19.60 10.18
C PRO A 49 22.85 18.44 10.86
N ASN A 50 22.09 17.56 11.51
CA ASN A 50 22.60 16.40 12.21
C ASN A 50 21.59 15.24 12.15
N LEU A 51 22.00 14.07 12.60
CA LEU A 51 21.16 12.87 12.63
C LEU A 51 20.71 12.50 14.06
N PHE A 52 20.83 13.41 15.00
CA PHE A 52 20.50 13.17 16.41
C PHE A 52 19.07 12.65 16.55
N TYR A 53 18.10 13.27 15.89
CA TYR A 53 16.69 12.86 15.96
C TYR A 53 16.39 11.47 15.38
N TYR A 54 17.20 11.00 14.44
CA TYR A 54 17.08 9.62 13.94
C TYR A 54 17.56 8.61 14.97
N VAL A 55 18.65 8.92 15.67
CA VAL A 55 19.18 8.09 16.76
C VAL A 55 18.18 8.08 17.92
N GLU A 56 17.66 9.23 18.31
CA GLU A 56 16.67 9.35 19.35
C GLU A 56 15.37 8.59 18.98
N ALA A 57 14.84 8.78 17.77
CA ALA A 57 13.68 8.05 17.28
C ALA A 57 13.87 6.53 17.30
N TRP A 58 15.09 6.05 16.99
CA TRP A 58 15.41 4.63 17.02
C TRP A 58 15.31 4.01 18.42
N TYR A 59 15.72 4.77 19.46
CA TYR A 59 15.72 4.30 20.85
C TYR A 59 14.41 4.58 21.58
N THR A 60 13.69 5.63 21.22
CA THR A 60 12.39 5.99 21.83
C THR A 60 11.35 4.91 21.60
N VAL A 61 11.35 4.29 20.42
CA VAL A 61 10.49 3.16 20.11
C VAL A 61 11.33 1.90 19.88
N LYS A 62 10.74 0.73 20.07
CA LYS A 62 11.39 -0.55 19.71
C LYS A 62 11.44 -0.71 18.19
N PHE A 63 12.20 0.17 17.48
CA PHE A 63 12.19 0.34 16.03
C PHE A 63 12.22 -1.00 15.25
N VAL A 64 13.21 -1.85 15.55
CA VAL A 64 13.37 -3.15 14.87
C VAL A 64 12.11 -4.00 14.98
N ARG A 65 11.46 -3.99 16.15
CA ARG A 65 10.22 -4.74 16.37
C ARG A 65 9.06 -4.18 15.57
N LEU A 66 8.84 -2.88 15.61
CA LEU A 66 7.82 -2.20 14.81
C LEU A 66 8.01 -2.47 13.31
N PHE A 67 9.25 -2.35 12.84
CA PHE A 67 9.62 -2.59 11.46
C PHE A 67 9.35 -4.05 11.03
N THR A 68 9.81 -5.01 11.83
CA THR A 68 9.60 -6.45 11.53
C THR A 68 8.13 -6.85 11.61
N ASN A 69 7.35 -6.25 12.51
CA ASN A 69 5.91 -6.46 12.59
C ASN A 69 5.21 -5.94 11.33
N SER A 70 5.48 -4.68 10.94
CA SER A 70 4.93 -4.10 9.71
C SER A 70 5.31 -4.90 8.48
N LEU A 71 6.57 -5.33 8.38
CA LEU A 71 7.04 -6.14 7.26
C LEU A 71 6.32 -7.50 7.20
N ALA A 72 6.15 -8.16 8.36
CA ALA A 72 5.45 -9.45 8.44
C ALA A 72 3.96 -9.31 8.07
N VAL A 73 3.27 -8.29 8.59
CA VAL A 73 1.86 -8.00 8.27
C VAL A 73 1.72 -7.70 6.78
N SER A 74 2.56 -6.79 6.24
CA SER A 74 2.50 -6.43 4.83
C SER A 74 2.83 -7.61 3.91
N ALA A 75 3.78 -8.46 4.28
CA ALA A 75 4.08 -9.68 3.52
C ALA A 75 2.90 -10.65 3.50
N LEU A 76 2.24 -10.87 4.65
CA LEU A 76 1.02 -11.69 4.73
C LEU A 76 -0.09 -11.13 3.82
N VAL A 77 -0.33 -9.83 3.89
CA VAL A 77 -1.34 -9.16 3.06
C VAL A 77 -1.00 -9.27 1.57
N VAL A 78 0.24 -9.00 1.18
CA VAL A 78 0.68 -9.08 -0.22
C VAL A 78 0.50 -10.50 -0.78
N VAL A 79 0.93 -11.51 -0.04
CA VAL A 79 0.79 -12.92 -0.47
C VAL A 79 -0.67 -13.32 -0.56
N ALA A 80 -1.48 -13.02 0.45
CA ALA A 80 -2.91 -13.32 0.45
C ALA A 80 -3.62 -12.62 -0.71
N ASN A 81 -3.37 -11.33 -0.93
CA ASN A 81 -3.94 -10.57 -2.04
C ASN A 81 -3.53 -11.14 -3.40
N LEU A 82 -2.25 -11.49 -3.59
CA LEU A 82 -1.79 -12.06 -4.85
C LEU A 82 -2.52 -13.37 -5.16
N VAL A 83 -2.66 -14.25 -4.17
CA VAL A 83 -3.33 -15.54 -4.34
C VAL A 83 -4.84 -15.36 -4.52
N LEU A 84 -5.51 -14.71 -3.56
CA LEU A 84 -6.98 -14.63 -3.55
C LEU A 84 -7.52 -13.77 -4.70
N ASN A 85 -6.91 -12.59 -4.93
CA ASN A 85 -7.40 -11.68 -5.96
C ASN A 85 -7.13 -12.22 -7.37
N SER A 86 -5.98 -12.89 -7.60
CA SER A 86 -5.71 -13.51 -8.90
C SER A 86 -6.64 -14.68 -9.17
N MET A 87 -6.92 -15.53 -8.18
CA MET A 87 -7.88 -16.63 -8.30
C MET A 87 -9.29 -16.09 -8.57
N ALA A 88 -9.75 -15.10 -7.81
CA ALA A 88 -11.06 -14.47 -8.01
C ALA A 88 -11.13 -13.76 -9.37
N GLY A 89 -10.11 -12.98 -9.75
CA GLY A 89 -10.02 -12.33 -11.05
C GLY A 89 -10.07 -13.34 -12.21
N TYR A 90 -9.36 -14.46 -12.09
CA TYR A 90 -9.39 -15.54 -13.06
C TYR A 90 -10.75 -16.21 -13.14
N ALA A 91 -11.39 -16.53 -12.01
CA ALA A 91 -12.74 -17.08 -11.98
C ALA A 91 -13.75 -16.16 -12.69
N LEU A 92 -13.62 -14.84 -12.51
CA LEU A 92 -14.48 -13.85 -13.16
C LEU A 92 -14.24 -13.74 -14.68
N THR A 93 -13.19 -14.33 -15.27
CA THR A 93 -13.05 -14.45 -16.72
C THR A 93 -13.89 -15.57 -17.31
N LYS A 94 -14.34 -16.52 -16.49
CA LYS A 94 -15.14 -17.67 -16.92
C LYS A 94 -16.63 -17.32 -17.04
N HIS A 95 -17.36 -18.19 -17.75
CA HIS A 95 -18.81 -18.17 -17.78
C HIS A 95 -19.34 -19.15 -16.75
N PHE A 96 -20.16 -18.67 -15.82
CA PHE A 96 -20.86 -19.49 -14.83
C PHE A 96 -22.22 -18.84 -14.47
N PRO A 97 -23.20 -19.66 -14.04
CA PRO A 97 -24.49 -19.14 -13.58
C PRO A 97 -24.34 -18.19 -12.40
N GLY A 98 -25.04 -17.06 -12.41
CA GLY A 98 -24.98 -16.08 -11.33
C GLY A 98 -23.78 -15.12 -11.34
N LYS A 99 -22.88 -15.20 -12.34
CA LYS A 99 -21.73 -14.28 -12.47
C LYS A 99 -22.10 -12.80 -12.32
N GLY A 100 -23.23 -12.40 -12.95
CA GLY A 100 -23.71 -11.01 -12.86
C GLY A 100 -24.02 -10.59 -11.42
N LEU A 101 -24.64 -11.47 -10.63
CA LEU A 101 -24.91 -11.22 -9.22
C LEU A 101 -23.64 -11.14 -8.40
N VAL A 102 -22.65 -12.00 -8.62
CA VAL A 102 -21.36 -11.94 -7.94
C VAL A 102 -20.65 -10.62 -8.24
N VAL A 103 -20.60 -10.21 -9.51
CA VAL A 103 -20.00 -8.92 -9.90
C VAL A 103 -20.75 -7.75 -9.25
N ALA A 104 -22.09 -7.76 -9.29
CA ALA A 104 -22.90 -6.72 -8.67
C ALA A 104 -22.67 -6.64 -7.15
N PHE A 105 -22.59 -7.79 -6.47
CA PHE A 105 -22.27 -7.86 -5.04
C PHE A 105 -20.89 -7.29 -4.72
N LEU A 106 -19.85 -7.66 -5.48
CA LEU A 106 -18.51 -7.11 -5.31
C LEU A 106 -18.49 -5.60 -5.52
N LEU A 107 -19.16 -5.09 -6.55
CA LEU A 107 -19.24 -3.63 -6.79
C LEU A 107 -20.04 -2.93 -5.69
N ALA A 108 -21.14 -3.49 -5.23
CA ALA A 108 -21.95 -2.94 -4.12
C ALA A 108 -21.14 -2.88 -2.82
N SER A 109 -20.34 -3.91 -2.52
CA SER A 109 -19.49 -3.91 -1.31
C SER A 109 -18.39 -2.85 -1.33
N MET A 110 -17.93 -2.39 -2.51
CA MET A 110 -17.01 -1.24 -2.60
C MET A 110 -17.64 0.09 -2.15
N MET A 111 -18.99 0.19 -2.18
CA MET A 111 -19.69 1.39 -1.75
C MET A 111 -19.80 1.48 -0.22
N ILE A 112 -19.53 0.39 0.50
CA ILE A 112 -19.57 0.36 1.97
C ILE A 112 -18.21 0.89 2.48
N PRO A 113 -18.18 2.04 3.17
CA PRO A 113 -16.95 2.57 3.71
C PRO A 113 -16.43 1.65 4.83
N PHE A 114 -15.12 1.42 4.87
CA PHE A 114 -14.49 0.58 5.89
C PHE A 114 -14.86 1.02 7.32
N HIS A 115 -14.96 2.32 7.56
CA HIS A 115 -15.34 2.86 8.88
C HIS A 115 -16.69 2.38 9.38
N ALA A 116 -17.64 2.10 8.49
CA ALA A 116 -18.95 1.55 8.86
C ALA A 116 -18.87 0.07 9.27
N THR A 117 -17.84 -0.65 8.82
CA THR A 117 -17.64 -2.08 9.10
C THR A 117 -16.64 -2.36 10.23
N ILE A 118 -16.05 -1.31 10.82
CA ILE A 118 -15.00 -1.43 11.84
C ILE A 118 -15.48 -2.23 13.06
N ILE A 119 -16.67 -1.92 13.59
CA ILE A 119 -17.21 -2.58 14.79
C ILE A 119 -17.50 -4.06 14.52
N PRO A 120 -18.25 -4.44 13.46
CA PRO A 120 -18.41 -5.84 13.09
C PRO A 120 -17.10 -6.59 12.86
N ALA A 121 -16.13 -5.94 12.18
CA ALA A 121 -14.82 -6.53 11.93
C ALA A 121 -14.05 -6.78 13.25
N TYR A 122 -14.11 -5.84 14.19
CA TYR A 122 -13.50 -6.02 15.51
C TYR A 122 -14.12 -7.19 16.28
N LEU A 123 -15.47 -7.26 16.33
CA LEU A 123 -16.18 -8.33 17.01
C LEU A 123 -15.81 -9.69 16.43
N LEU A 124 -15.82 -9.82 15.10
CA LEU A 124 -15.42 -11.05 14.41
C LEU A 124 -13.96 -11.42 14.72
N THR A 125 -13.03 -10.47 14.67
CA THR A 125 -11.63 -10.69 14.99
C THR A 125 -11.44 -11.13 16.45
N SER A 126 -12.26 -10.58 17.37
CA SER A 126 -12.29 -10.96 18.77
C SER A 126 -12.83 -12.38 18.98
N GLU A 127 -13.93 -12.73 18.34
CA GLU A 127 -14.52 -14.07 18.40
C GLU A 127 -13.57 -15.15 17.86
N LEU A 128 -12.81 -14.81 16.81
CA LEU A 128 -11.78 -15.69 16.26
C LEU A 128 -10.51 -15.79 17.15
N GLY A 129 -10.43 -15.03 18.24
CA GLY A 129 -9.26 -15.01 19.13
C GLY A 129 -8.01 -14.40 18.50
N LEU A 130 -8.18 -13.53 17.48
CA LEU A 130 -7.09 -12.96 16.68
C LEU A 130 -6.71 -11.54 17.11
N LEU A 131 -7.34 -10.98 18.15
CA LEU A 131 -6.91 -9.70 18.71
C LEU A 131 -5.44 -9.80 19.16
N ASP A 132 -4.74 -8.66 19.08
CA ASP A 132 -3.34 -8.54 19.46
C ASP A 132 -2.40 -9.50 18.72
N SER A 133 -2.69 -9.77 17.45
CA SER A 133 -1.89 -10.65 16.59
C SER A 133 -1.67 -10.08 15.19
N LYS A 134 -0.56 -10.46 14.55
CA LYS A 134 -0.26 -10.07 13.16
C LYS A 134 -1.33 -10.56 12.17
N LEU A 135 -1.90 -11.73 12.43
CA LEU A 135 -2.96 -12.28 11.59
C LEU A 135 -4.25 -11.47 11.72
N GLY A 136 -4.61 -11.04 12.94
CA GLY A 136 -5.77 -10.18 13.19
C GLY A 136 -5.63 -8.80 12.54
N ILE A 137 -4.38 -8.27 12.46
CA ILE A 137 -4.11 -7.05 11.71
C ILE A 137 -4.27 -7.29 10.20
N ALA A 138 -3.74 -8.38 9.67
CA ALA A 138 -3.67 -8.63 8.24
C ALA A 138 -5.00 -9.12 7.62
N LEU A 139 -5.81 -9.86 8.37
CA LEU A 139 -6.97 -10.61 7.87
C LEU A 139 -8.00 -9.77 7.09
N PRO A 140 -8.44 -8.58 7.56
CA PRO A 140 -9.40 -7.77 6.82
C PRO A 140 -8.88 -7.28 5.47
N ALA A 141 -7.54 -7.19 5.32
CA ALA A 141 -6.87 -6.73 4.11
C ALA A 141 -6.46 -7.88 3.15
N PHE A 142 -6.87 -9.13 3.38
CA PHE A 142 -6.48 -10.28 2.56
C PHE A 142 -7.03 -10.25 1.14
N SER A 143 -8.03 -9.45 0.86
CA SER A 143 -8.57 -9.28 -0.49
C SER A 143 -9.01 -7.84 -0.72
N HIS A 144 -8.64 -7.28 -1.86
CA HIS A 144 -9.09 -5.98 -2.32
C HIS A 144 -9.81 -6.10 -3.65
N ILE A 145 -11.06 -5.68 -3.69
CA ILE A 145 -11.93 -5.81 -4.87
C ILE A 145 -11.33 -5.11 -6.09
N VAL A 146 -10.66 -3.96 -5.90
CA VAL A 146 -9.94 -3.25 -6.96
C VAL A 146 -8.90 -4.16 -7.63
N CYS A 147 -8.16 -4.95 -6.83
CA CYS A 147 -7.14 -5.87 -7.34
C CYS A 147 -7.78 -7.09 -8.04
N ILE A 148 -8.95 -7.55 -7.60
CA ILE A 148 -9.72 -8.60 -8.30
C ILE A 148 -10.06 -8.12 -9.72
N PHE A 149 -10.60 -6.92 -9.87
CA PHE A 149 -10.94 -6.36 -11.18
C PHE A 149 -9.71 -6.01 -12.02
N LEU A 150 -8.60 -5.61 -11.39
CA LEU A 150 -7.31 -5.44 -12.05
C LEU A 150 -6.86 -6.74 -12.72
N PHE A 151 -6.85 -7.86 -11.98
CA PHE A 151 -6.51 -9.16 -12.53
C PHE A 151 -7.51 -9.60 -13.60
N LYS A 152 -8.82 -9.45 -13.35
CA LYS A 152 -9.86 -9.78 -14.35
C LYS A 152 -9.62 -9.06 -15.67
N SER A 153 -9.42 -7.75 -15.65
CA SER A 153 -9.19 -6.94 -16.85
C SER A 153 -7.92 -7.35 -17.61
N ASN A 154 -6.83 -7.62 -16.87
CA ASN A 154 -5.57 -8.07 -17.48
C ASN A 154 -5.69 -9.47 -18.08
N PHE A 155 -6.36 -10.39 -17.37
CA PHE A 155 -6.58 -11.77 -17.86
C PHE A 155 -7.50 -11.83 -19.09
N GLU A 156 -8.51 -10.96 -19.17
CA GLU A 156 -9.37 -10.85 -20.35
C GLU A 156 -8.64 -10.31 -21.59
N ALA A 157 -7.50 -9.65 -21.42
CA ALA A 157 -6.66 -9.18 -22.52
C ALA A 157 -5.79 -10.28 -23.14
N ILE A 158 -5.61 -11.43 -22.45
CA ILE A 158 -4.81 -12.55 -22.93
C ILE A 158 -5.61 -13.31 -23.99
N PRO A 159 -4.99 -13.61 -25.17
CA PRO A 159 -5.66 -14.35 -26.24
C PRO A 159 -6.20 -15.72 -25.76
N LYS A 160 -7.47 -15.99 -26.03
CA LYS A 160 -8.13 -17.25 -25.63
C LYS A 160 -7.46 -18.50 -26.22
N SER A 161 -6.81 -18.38 -27.39
CA SER A 161 -6.06 -19.46 -28.03
C SER A 161 -4.94 -20.00 -27.15
N LEU A 162 -4.24 -19.14 -26.36
CA LEU A 162 -3.21 -19.60 -25.41
C LEU A 162 -3.81 -20.45 -24.28
N ILE A 163 -4.98 -20.05 -23.78
CA ILE A 163 -5.67 -20.81 -22.73
C ILE A 163 -6.18 -22.16 -23.28
N GLN A 164 -6.67 -22.17 -24.53
CA GLN A 164 -7.13 -23.42 -25.18
C GLN A 164 -5.96 -24.35 -25.44
N ALA A 165 -4.83 -23.87 -25.95
CA ALA A 165 -3.61 -24.67 -26.14
C ALA A 165 -3.15 -25.27 -24.81
N ALA A 166 -3.08 -24.48 -23.73
CA ALA A 166 -2.71 -24.99 -22.41
C ALA A 166 -3.64 -26.10 -21.89
N ARG A 167 -4.95 -26.04 -22.22
CA ARG A 167 -5.90 -27.11 -21.89
C ARG A 167 -5.68 -28.38 -22.73
N LEU A 168 -5.37 -28.23 -24.02
CA LEU A 168 -5.02 -29.35 -24.87
C LEU A 168 -3.74 -30.06 -24.41
N ASP A 169 -2.78 -29.27 -23.85
CA ASP A 169 -1.57 -29.79 -23.19
C ASP A 169 -1.85 -30.45 -21.84
N GLY A 170 -3.11 -30.54 -21.40
CA GLY A 170 -3.52 -31.20 -20.15
C GLY A 170 -3.33 -30.41 -18.88
N LEU A 171 -3.08 -29.08 -18.95
CA LEU A 171 -2.95 -28.26 -17.75
C LEU A 171 -4.28 -28.06 -17.03
N SER A 172 -4.27 -28.26 -15.71
CA SER A 172 -5.41 -27.92 -14.85
C SER A 172 -5.62 -26.38 -14.77
N GLU A 173 -6.81 -25.94 -14.38
CA GLU A 173 -7.14 -24.50 -14.27
C GLU A 173 -6.16 -23.74 -13.33
N LEU A 174 -5.72 -24.37 -12.23
CA LEU A 174 -4.72 -23.79 -11.33
C LEU A 174 -3.34 -23.68 -12.00
N GLN A 175 -2.96 -24.68 -12.79
CA GLN A 175 -1.72 -24.63 -13.57
C GLN A 175 -1.79 -23.59 -14.68
N ILE A 176 -2.93 -23.42 -15.33
CA ILE A 176 -3.14 -22.34 -16.30
C ILE A 176 -3.00 -20.99 -15.61
N LEU A 177 -3.62 -20.78 -14.46
CA LEU A 177 -3.47 -19.53 -13.69
C LEU A 177 -1.99 -19.24 -13.36
N THR A 178 -1.29 -20.22 -12.78
CA THR A 178 0.06 -20.02 -12.25
C THR A 178 1.16 -20.03 -13.31
N ARG A 179 1.03 -20.86 -14.37
CA ARG A 179 2.07 -21.05 -15.40
C ARG A 179 1.84 -20.22 -16.65
N VAL A 180 0.61 -19.76 -16.91
CA VAL A 180 0.26 -19.01 -18.12
C VAL A 180 -0.22 -17.59 -17.78
N MET A 181 -1.30 -17.48 -16.98
CA MET A 181 -1.97 -16.20 -16.77
C MET A 181 -1.14 -15.22 -15.97
N LEU A 182 -0.61 -15.63 -14.80
CA LEU A 182 0.20 -14.77 -13.94
C LEU A 182 1.51 -14.33 -14.60
N PRO A 183 2.30 -15.22 -15.26
CA PRO A 183 3.51 -14.78 -15.97
C PRO A 183 3.25 -13.83 -17.13
N LEU A 184 2.13 -13.95 -17.82
CA LEU A 184 1.73 -13.03 -18.90
C LEU A 184 1.16 -11.69 -18.37
N SER A 185 0.76 -11.66 -17.11
CA SER A 185 0.18 -10.46 -16.44
C SER A 185 1.15 -9.81 -15.44
N LYS A 186 2.46 -9.86 -15.68
CA LYS A 186 3.47 -9.25 -14.79
C LYS A 186 3.13 -7.82 -14.36
N PRO A 187 2.63 -6.91 -15.22
CA PRO A 187 2.25 -5.57 -14.79
C PRO A 187 1.12 -5.57 -13.75
N ALA A 188 0.11 -6.44 -13.89
CA ALA A 188 -0.97 -6.55 -12.92
C ALA A 188 -0.48 -7.15 -11.58
N VAL A 189 0.41 -8.13 -11.64
CA VAL A 189 1.07 -8.71 -10.45
C VAL A 189 1.86 -7.63 -9.70
N ALA A 190 2.69 -6.87 -10.40
CA ALA A 190 3.46 -5.77 -9.80
C ALA A 190 2.55 -4.71 -9.18
N THR A 191 1.49 -4.30 -9.89
CA THR A 191 0.51 -3.34 -9.39
C THR A 191 -0.19 -3.86 -8.12
N ASN A 192 -0.61 -5.13 -8.10
CA ASN A 192 -1.23 -5.73 -6.92
C ASN A 192 -0.26 -5.74 -5.72
N ILE A 193 1.00 -6.12 -5.93
CA ILE A 193 2.03 -6.14 -4.88
C ILE A 193 2.22 -4.73 -4.29
N ILE A 194 2.38 -3.71 -5.15
CA ILE A 194 2.58 -2.32 -4.70
C ILE A 194 1.38 -1.85 -3.90
N LEU A 195 0.17 -1.97 -4.44
CA LEU A 195 -1.04 -1.49 -3.79
C LEU A 195 -1.26 -2.19 -2.44
N SER A 196 -1.15 -3.53 -2.41
CA SER A 196 -1.33 -4.30 -1.19
C SER A 196 -0.29 -3.97 -0.13
N PHE A 197 0.99 -3.78 -0.54
CA PHE A 197 2.06 -3.36 0.37
C PHE A 197 1.81 -1.96 0.92
N VAL A 198 1.56 -0.98 0.04
CA VAL A 198 1.38 0.43 0.45
C VAL A 198 0.17 0.58 1.37
N TRP A 199 -0.95 -0.08 1.07
CA TRP A 199 -2.14 -0.03 1.92
C TRP A 199 -1.89 -0.65 3.28
N SER A 200 -1.29 -1.85 3.33
CA SER A 200 -1.01 -2.54 4.58
C SER A 200 0.09 -1.87 5.41
N TRP A 201 1.15 -1.38 4.75
CA TRP A 201 2.27 -0.71 5.43
C TRP A 201 1.84 0.60 6.11
N ASN A 202 0.95 1.37 5.47
CA ASN A 202 0.49 2.67 5.98
C ASN A 202 -0.80 2.56 6.80
N ASP A 203 -1.32 1.36 7.04
CA ASP A 203 -2.53 1.19 7.85
C ASP A 203 -2.22 1.53 9.30
N PHE A 204 -2.96 2.52 9.80
CA PHE A 204 -2.86 3.02 11.17
C PHE A 204 -4.10 2.65 11.99
N LEU A 205 -5.28 2.86 11.39
CA LEU A 205 -6.53 2.83 12.13
C LEU A 205 -6.89 1.43 12.62
N TRP A 206 -6.79 0.43 11.75
CA TRP A 206 -7.14 -0.94 12.12
C TRP A 206 -6.17 -1.53 13.16
N PRO A 207 -4.84 -1.44 12.98
CA PRO A 207 -3.89 -1.81 14.03
C PRO A 207 -4.13 -1.09 15.36
N LEU A 208 -4.48 0.20 15.35
CA LEU A 208 -4.77 0.96 16.58
C LEU A 208 -5.92 0.36 17.39
N ILE A 209 -6.90 -0.26 16.71
CA ILE A 209 -8.09 -0.83 17.34
C ILE A 209 -7.85 -2.25 17.85
N VAL A 210 -7.08 -3.06 17.11
CA VAL A 210 -6.95 -4.50 17.42
C VAL A 210 -5.69 -4.86 18.20
N VAL A 211 -4.67 -3.99 18.21
CA VAL A 211 -3.43 -4.22 18.96
C VAL A 211 -3.55 -3.67 20.36
N ARG A 212 -3.14 -4.48 21.34
CA ARG A 212 -3.16 -4.13 22.77
C ARG A 212 -1.75 -4.06 23.36
N SER A 213 -0.86 -4.95 22.93
CA SER A 213 0.50 -5.03 23.44
C SER A 213 1.49 -4.20 22.62
N PRO A 214 2.46 -3.52 23.25
CA PRO A 214 3.52 -2.81 22.52
C PRO A 214 4.33 -3.72 21.58
N ASP A 215 4.36 -5.01 21.86
CA ASP A 215 5.14 -5.99 21.11
C ASP A 215 4.51 -6.37 19.75
N GLN A 216 3.23 -6.08 19.55
CA GLN A 216 2.51 -6.32 18.27
C GLN A 216 2.28 -5.04 17.45
N GLN A 217 2.73 -3.89 17.95
CA GLN A 217 2.59 -2.63 17.24
C GLN A 217 3.31 -2.65 15.89
N THR A 218 2.71 -1.94 14.93
CA THR A 218 3.26 -1.69 13.59
C THR A 218 3.98 -0.33 13.53
N MET A 219 4.75 -0.07 12.46
CA MET A 219 5.47 1.19 12.28
C MET A 219 4.56 2.42 12.42
N PRO A 220 3.39 2.51 11.76
CA PRO A 220 2.51 3.65 11.95
C PRO A 220 2.06 3.86 13.40
N LEU A 221 1.84 2.79 14.17
CA LEU A 221 1.48 2.91 15.59
C LEU A 221 2.60 3.50 16.44
N GLY A 222 3.86 3.33 16.05
CA GLY A 222 4.99 3.94 16.74
C GLY A 222 4.91 5.47 16.81
N LEU A 223 4.20 6.13 15.89
CA LEU A 223 3.95 7.58 15.92
C LEU A 223 3.23 8.02 17.20
N VAL A 224 2.34 7.18 17.74
CA VAL A 224 1.59 7.49 18.96
C VAL A 224 2.52 7.67 20.17
N SER A 225 3.63 6.93 20.20
CA SER A 225 4.61 7.02 21.31
C SER A 225 5.24 8.41 21.42
N PHE A 226 5.46 9.09 20.28
CA PHE A 226 5.99 10.46 20.27
C PHE A 226 4.93 11.51 20.64
N LEU A 227 3.67 11.27 20.28
CA LEU A 227 2.57 12.19 20.60
C LEU A 227 2.15 12.12 22.07
N ALA A 228 2.41 10.99 22.73
CA ALA A 228 2.09 10.78 24.14
C ALA A 228 3.20 11.26 25.11
N SER A 229 4.37 11.65 24.62
CA SER A 229 5.48 12.14 25.41
C SER A 229 5.19 13.58 25.90
N PHE A 230 5.53 13.87 27.16
CA PHE A 230 5.49 15.23 27.71
C PHE A 230 6.71 16.08 27.31
N GLU A 231 7.71 15.46 26.73
CA GLU A 231 8.93 16.12 26.26
C GLU A 231 8.76 16.61 24.80
N ASP A 232 9.55 17.60 24.39
CA ASP A 232 9.55 18.06 22.99
C ASP A 232 10.27 17.03 22.09
N THR A 233 9.50 16.03 21.63
CA THR A 233 9.97 14.98 20.72
C THR A 233 9.67 15.30 19.26
N THR A 234 9.38 16.56 18.93
CA THR A 234 8.94 16.97 17.59
C THR A 234 9.97 16.60 16.52
N GLY A 235 11.26 16.84 16.76
CA GLY A 235 12.32 16.46 15.81
C GLY A 235 12.38 14.96 15.56
N SER A 236 12.29 14.17 16.62
CA SER A 236 12.30 12.70 16.56
C SER A 236 11.04 12.13 15.91
N LEU A 237 9.87 12.78 16.11
CA LEU A 237 8.64 12.47 15.39
C LEU A 237 8.82 12.64 13.87
N TYR A 238 9.39 13.79 13.42
CA TYR A 238 9.65 14.00 11.99
C TYR A 238 10.68 13.00 11.43
N ALA A 239 11.73 12.68 12.18
CA ALA A 239 12.70 11.66 11.79
C ALA A 239 12.02 10.28 11.66
N PHE A 240 11.15 9.93 12.60
CA PHE A 240 10.39 8.69 12.53
C PHE A 240 9.40 8.68 11.37
N CYS A 241 8.73 9.79 11.05
CA CYS A 241 7.88 9.91 9.85
C CYS A 241 8.66 9.60 8.56
N VAL A 242 9.89 10.10 8.44
CA VAL A 242 10.77 9.79 7.29
C VAL A 242 11.05 8.28 7.25
N LEU A 243 11.43 7.67 8.38
CA LEU A 243 11.70 6.23 8.46
C LEU A 243 10.48 5.37 8.10
N VAL A 244 9.28 5.77 8.52
CA VAL A 244 8.02 5.09 8.16
C VAL A 244 7.74 5.19 6.66
N ALA A 245 8.04 6.35 6.04
CA ALA A 245 7.77 6.57 4.62
C ALA A 245 8.73 5.82 3.68
N LEU A 246 9.99 5.59 4.10
CA LEU A 246 11.04 5.02 3.25
C LEU A 246 10.66 3.68 2.58
N PRO A 247 10.11 2.65 3.27
CA PRO A 247 9.80 1.38 2.61
C PRO A 247 8.72 1.51 1.54
N SER A 248 7.68 2.32 1.77
CA SER A 248 6.66 2.59 0.76
C SER A 248 7.23 3.29 -0.47
N MET A 249 8.11 4.27 -0.27
CA MET A 249 8.82 4.95 -1.36
C MET A 249 9.72 4.00 -2.13
N LEU A 250 10.48 3.14 -1.44
CA LEU A 250 11.36 2.17 -2.08
C LEU A 250 10.58 1.16 -2.93
N VAL A 251 9.49 0.59 -2.39
CA VAL A 251 8.64 -0.34 -3.14
C VAL A 251 8.06 0.33 -4.39
N PHE A 252 7.58 1.58 -4.27
CA PHE A 252 7.09 2.33 -5.41
C PHE A 252 8.16 2.61 -6.45
N LEU A 253 9.35 3.08 -6.05
CA LEU A 253 10.46 3.39 -6.97
C LEU A 253 10.94 2.16 -7.72
N LEU A 254 10.98 1.00 -7.08
CA LEU A 254 11.41 -0.25 -7.71
C LEU A 254 10.41 -0.76 -8.75
N ALA A 255 9.11 -0.57 -8.52
CA ALA A 255 8.07 -1.16 -9.35
C ALA A 255 7.25 -0.14 -10.16
N GLN A 256 7.58 1.18 -10.10
CA GLN A 256 6.83 2.26 -10.79
C GLN A 256 6.63 2.05 -12.29
N LYS A 257 7.62 1.46 -12.99
CA LYS A 257 7.51 1.21 -14.44
C LYS A 257 6.39 0.21 -14.77
N ASP A 258 6.32 -0.88 -14.02
CA ASP A 258 5.30 -1.91 -14.22
C ASP A 258 3.93 -1.45 -13.69
N PHE A 259 3.93 -0.65 -12.63
CA PHE A 259 2.73 -0.01 -12.08
C PHE A 259 2.04 0.90 -13.12
N ILE A 260 2.80 1.81 -13.76
CA ILE A 260 2.26 2.70 -14.80
C ILE A 260 1.71 1.89 -15.97
N ARG A 261 2.43 0.85 -16.42
CA ARG A 261 1.96 -0.05 -17.48
C ARG A 261 0.68 -0.81 -17.09
N GLY A 262 0.59 -1.26 -15.85
CA GLY A 262 -0.58 -1.99 -15.33
C GLY A 262 -1.84 -1.13 -15.31
N LEU A 263 -1.73 0.13 -14.89
CA LEU A 263 -2.86 1.07 -14.88
C LEU A 263 -3.30 1.50 -16.30
N THR A 264 -2.35 1.73 -17.19
CA THR A 264 -2.65 2.20 -18.55
C THR A 264 -3.18 1.09 -19.47
N SER A 265 -2.84 -0.18 -19.21
CA SER A 265 -3.34 -1.31 -20.02
C SER A 265 -4.86 -1.50 -19.92
N GLY A 266 -5.48 -1.03 -18.83
CA GLY A 266 -6.95 -0.99 -18.70
C GLY A 266 -7.64 0.20 -19.37
N ALA A 267 -6.93 1.31 -19.56
CA ALA A 267 -7.48 2.56 -20.08
C ALA A 267 -7.47 2.68 -21.62
N THR A 268 -6.70 1.86 -22.33
CA THR A 268 -6.55 1.93 -23.80
C THR A 268 -7.58 1.12 -24.58
N LYS A 269 -8.67 0.67 -23.95
CA LYS A 269 -9.81 0.01 -24.61
C LYS A 269 -10.97 0.98 -24.89
N GLY A 270 -10.67 2.20 -25.28
CA GLY A 270 -11.61 3.18 -25.82
C GLY A 270 -11.21 3.57 -27.23
#